data_0e521a4c42ef3bdb11c9f5f4a9289cbb
#
_entry.id   0e521a4c42ef3bdb11c9f5f4a9289cbb
#
_cell.length_a   1.000
_cell.length_b   1.000
_cell.length_c   1.000
_cell.angle_alpha   90.00
_cell.angle_beta   90.00
_cell.angle_gamma   90.00
#
_symmetry.space_group_name_H-M   'P 1'
#
loop_
_entity.id
_entity.type
_entity.pdbx_description
1 polymer ?
#
loop_
_entity_poly.entity_id
_entity_poly.type
_entity_poly.pdbx_seq_one_letter_code
_entity_poly.pdbx_strand_id
1 'polypeptide(L)' 'MKADMEEQEKIYYDANDVQKLLNVKRTRAYAIIKELNTNLEKAGKLVIRGRVNKRYLLKMIDVSDIG' A
#
# COMPACT_ATOMS: atom_id res chain seq x y z
N MET A 1 -3.31 -8.37 23.25
CA MET A 1 -3.32 -7.07 23.35
C MET A 1 -2.40 -6.33 22.50
N LYS A 2 -1.14 -6.48 22.66
CA LYS A 2 -0.22 -5.81 21.80
C LYS A 2 -0.34 -6.18 20.38
N ALA A 3 -0.63 -7.42 20.10
CA ALA A 3 -0.78 -7.87 18.74
C ALA A 3 -1.91 -7.14 18.04
N ASP A 4 -2.98 -6.92 18.75
CA ASP A 4 -4.11 -6.23 18.15
C ASP A 4 -3.75 -4.81 17.81
N MET A 5 -3.05 -4.15 18.71
CA MET A 5 -2.67 -2.79 18.45
C MET A 5 -1.71 -2.69 17.29
N GLU A 6 -0.80 -3.65 17.20
CA GLU A 6 0.15 -3.63 16.11
C GLU A 6 -0.53 -3.80 14.78
N GLU A 7 -1.53 -4.64 14.71
CA GLU A 7 -2.26 -4.83 13.46
C GLU A 7 -2.99 -3.58 13.06
N GLN A 8 -3.59 -2.90 14.01
CA GLN A 8 -4.33 -1.69 13.72
C GLN A 8 -3.41 -0.57 13.29
N GLU A 9 -2.15 -0.65 13.73
CA GLU A 9 -1.22 0.40 13.42
C GLU A 9 -0.26 -0.01 12.32
N LYS A 10 -0.71 -0.86 11.44
CA LYS A 10 0.12 -1.29 10.34
C LYS A 10 0.50 -0.11 9.48
N ILE A 11 1.78 0.08 9.29
CA ILE A 11 2.29 1.19 8.51
C ILE A 11 2.43 0.82 7.04
N TYR A 12 2.77 -0.42 6.78
CA TYR A 12 2.94 -0.90 5.42
C TYR A 12 1.97 -2.01 5.11
N TYR A 13 1.49 -2.03 3.88
CA TYR A 13 0.63 -3.09 3.39
C TYR A 13 1.43 -3.94 2.41
N ASP A 14 1.30 -5.26 2.54
CA ASP A 14 1.93 -6.16 1.58
C ASP A 14 0.90 -6.56 0.52
N ALA A 15 1.28 -7.50 -0.35
CA ALA A 15 0.40 -7.90 -1.45
C ALA A 15 -0.92 -8.46 -0.95
N ASN A 16 -0.89 -9.22 0.15
CA ASN A 16 -2.13 -9.78 0.69
C ASN A 16 -3.08 -8.67 1.11
N ASP A 17 -2.53 -7.66 1.77
CA ASP A 17 -3.35 -6.54 2.23
C ASP A 17 -3.96 -5.81 1.06
N VAL A 18 -3.18 -5.57 0.02
CA VAL A 18 -3.66 -4.85 -1.15
C VAL A 18 -4.72 -5.66 -1.87
N GLN A 19 -4.54 -6.98 -1.96
CA GLN A 19 -5.52 -7.82 -2.58
C GLN A 19 -6.87 -7.72 -1.88
N LYS A 20 -6.86 -7.73 -0.57
CA LYS A 20 -8.09 -7.66 0.20
C LYS A 20 -8.72 -6.28 0.11
N LEU A 21 -7.90 -5.26 0.20
CA LEU A 21 -8.40 -3.90 0.20
C LEU A 21 -9.03 -3.52 -1.13
N LEU A 22 -8.36 -3.87 -2.22
CA LEU A 22 -8.80 -3.47 -3.56
C LEU A 22 -9.53 -4.58 -4.31
N ASN A 23 -9.59 -5.77 -3.72
CA ASN A 23 -10.25 -6.90 -4.34
C ASN A 23 -9.66 -7.19 -5.71
N VAL A 24 -8.35 -7.28 -5.77
CA VAL A 24 -7.63 -7.57 -7.00
C VAL A 24 -6.83 -8.84 -6.82
N LYS A 25 -6.33 -9.38 -7.93
CA LYS A 25 -5.52 -10.58 -7.87
C LYS A 25 -4.10 -10.23 -7.47
N ARG A 26 -3.34 -11.27 -7.11
CA ARG A 26 -2.00 -11.06 -6.57
C ARG A 26 -1.07 -10.33 -7.54
N THR A 27 -1.10 -10.70 -8.81
CA THR A 27 -0.26 -10.05 -9.79
C THR A 27 -0.55 -8.55 -9.87
N ARG A 28 -1.83 -8.23 -9.84
CA ARG A 28 -2.23 -6.83 -9.88
C ARG A 28 -1.79 -6.11 -8.63
N ALA A 29 -1.88 -6.78 -7.48
CA ALA A 29 -1.49 -6.16 -6.22
C ALA A 29 0.00 -5.80 -6.25
N TYR A 30 0.83 -6.70 -6.74
CA TYR A 30 2.25 -6.41 -6.82
C TYR A 30 2.54 -5.28 -7.79
N ALA A 31 1.81 -5.23 -8.89
CA ALA A 31 2.01 -4.16 -9.86
C ALA A 31 1.67 -2.80 -9.24
N ILE A 32 0.59 -2.76 -8.47
CA ILE A 32 0.19 -1.54 -7.81
C ILE A 32 1.25 -1.09 -6.81
N ILE A 33 1.73 -2.04 -6.01
CA ILE A 33 2.74 -1.72 -5.01
C ILE A 33 3.99 -1.16 -5.68
N LYS A 34 4.41 -1.80 -6.77
CA LYS A 34 5.61 -1.36 -7.47
C LYS A 34 5.44 0.05 -8.01
N GLU A 35 4.31 0.32 -8.60
CA GLU A 35 4.06 1.62 -9.17
C GLU A 35 4.08 2.72 -8.12
N LEU A 36 3.40 2.48 -7.00
CA LEU A 36 3.35 3.46 -5.93
C LEU A 36 4.72 3.68 -5.32
N ASN A 37 5.49 2.62 -5.16
CA ASN A 37 6.83 2.75 -4.62
C ASN A 37 7.73 3.52 -5.55
N THR A 38 7.58 3.33 -6.86
CA THR A 38 8.36 4.09 -7.82
C THR A 38 8.09 5.58 -7.65
N ASN A 39 6.83 5.93 -7.49
CA ASN A 39 6.47 7.33 -7.28
C ASN A 39 7.06 7.88 -5.99
N LEU A 40 7.03 7.08 -4.93
CA LEU A 40 7.58 7.52 -3.66
C LEU A 40 9.09 7.71 -3.74
N GLU A 41 9.78 6.82 -4.45
CA GLU A 41 11.21 6.95 -4.61
C GLU A 41 11.57 8.22 -5.36
N LYS A 42 10.80 8.55 -6.37
CA LYS A 42 11.02 9.77 -7.13
C LYS A 42 10.86 11.00 -6.25
N ALA A 43 10.01 10.89 -5.25
CA ALA A 43 9.78 11.97 -4.30
C ALA A 43 10.81 11.98 -3.16
N GLY A 44 11.78 11.08 -3.21
CA GLY A 44 12.82 11.05 -2.19
C GLY A 44 12.42 10.30 -0.94
N LYS A 45 11.39 9.48 -1.01
CA LYS A 45 10.92 8.74 0.15
C LYS A 45 11.51 7.35 0.20
N LEU A 46 11.61 6.80 1.40
CA LEU A 46 12.09 5.46 1.59
C LEU A 46 11.00 4.47 1.23
N VAL A 47 11.34 3.43 0.49
CA VAL A 47 10.38 2.40 0.13
C VAL A 47 10.93 1.03 0.52
N ILE A 48 10.02 0.06 0.68
CA ILE A 48 10.38 -1.31 1.00
C ILE A 48 9.81 -2.19 -0.10
N ARG A 49 10.67 -3.00 -0.69
CA ARG A 49 10.25 -3.86 -1.77
C ARG A 49 9.10 -4.78 -1.33
N GLY A 50 8.09 -4.88 -2.15
CA GLY A 50 6.96 -5.74 -1.89
C GLY A 50 5.97 -5.19 -0.89
N ARG A 51 6.17 -3.97 -0.43
CA ARG A 51 5.27 -3.34 0.51
C ARG A 51 5.08 -1.88 0.14
N VAL A 52 3.98 -1.32 0.55
CA VAL A 52 3.68 0.07 0.22
C VAL A 52 3.16 0.76 1.48
N ASN A 53 3.49 2.02 1.61
CA ASN A 53 3.03 2.81 2.75
C ASN A 53 1.51 2.88 2.72
N LYS A 54 0.90 2.51 3.82
CA LYS A 54 -0.55 2.44 3.92
C LYS A 54 -1.20 3.80 3.66
N ARG A 55 -0.66 4.84 4.26
CA ARG A 55 -1.24 6.16 4.09
C ARG A 55 -1.20 6.62 2.65
N TYR A 56 -0.08 6.38 1.99
CA TYR A 56 0.06 6.78 0.62
C TYR A 56 -0.92 6.02 -0.27
N LEU A 57 -1.04 4.72 -0.03
CA LEU A 57 -1.98 3.90 -0.77
C LEU A 57 -3.41 4.41 -0.62
N LEU A 58 -3.82 4.66 0.61
CA LEU A 58 -5.18 5.11 0.85
C LEU A 58 -5.42 6.49 0.25
N LYS A 59 -4.41 7.33 0.29
CA LYS A 59 -4.51 8.65 -0.29
C LYS A 59 -4.71 8.58 -1.79
N MET A 60 -3.99 7.68 -2.45
CA MET A 60 -4.10 7.54 -3.89
C MET A 60 -5.45 6.96 -4.30
N ILE A 61 -5.98 6.06 -3.48
CA ILE A 61 -7.31 5.52 -3.74
C ILE A 61 -8.34 6.63 -3.64
N ASP A 62 -8.20 7.47 -2.65
CA ASP A 62 -9.12 8.58 -2.45
C ASP A 62 -9.14 9.50 -3.65
N VAL A 63 -7.97 9.83 -4.14
CA VAL A 63 -7.85 10.71 -5.30
C VAL A 63 -8.49 10.07 -6.51
N SER A 64 -8.25 8.79 -6.72
CA SER A 64 -8.82 8.08 -7.85
C SER A 64 -10.34 8.05 -7.76
N ASP A 65 -10.84 7.92 -6.55
CA ASP A 65 -12.26 7.83 -6.33
C ASP A 65 -12.98 9.11 -6.73
N ILE A 66 -12.33 10.22 -6.49
CA ILE A 66 -12.91 11.50 -6.82
C ILE A 66 -12.91 11.73 -8.30
N GLY A 67 -11.85 11.35 -8.95
CA GLY A 67 -11.71 11.52 -10.39
C GLY A 67 -12.58 10.57 -11.14
#